data_74af9f12feaedc074db2a2ced2f6e767
#
_entry.id   74af9f12feaedc074db2a2ced2f6e767
#
_cell.length_a   1.000
_cell.length_b   1.000
_cell.length_c   1.000
_cell.angle_alpha   90.00
_cell.angle_beta   90.00
_cell.angle_gamma   90.00
#
_symmetry.space_group_name_H-M   'P 1'
#
loop_
_entity.id
_entity.type
_entity.pdbx_description
1 polymer ?
#
loop_
_entity_poly.entity_id
_entity_poly.type
_entity_poly.pdbx_seq_one_letter_code
_entity_poly.pdbx_strand_id
1 'polypeptide(L)'
;QTDSGILNPPLGTAWLWWALAACLASLFGATLLTRHVIDPLAKLSQVAAQLGQGKVPDPLPEDAGTAEIQAVNMSFNRMVQDLRRMEADRELLLAGVSHDLRTPITRLRLEVELADLPEDSRTAMVSDLEQMENIVNQFLSYARHSHEEQELVNLGEAVQNAMSNARLASDSTVKITSHIAPNVFIVAHPLELSRAVQNLFTNAMRYGRSEDGILRLHITTGLTDNGKNAMLTVGDEGAGLPEDQRERVMRPFERGESARSGVTGTGLGLAIVDRIVRRSSGSVQLDSMDPHGLLVRVGFPAADPAAIKAKEEKRAREQEKLEKKMLKEFQKNQPAAPADHVDEDPKA
;
A
#
# COMPACT_ATOMS: atom_id res chain seq x y z
N GLN A 1 -62.33 -51.60 52.42
CA GLN A 1 -62.24 -50.38 51.58
C GLN A 1 -60.83 -49.88 51.66
N THR A 2 -60.04 -50.24 50.71
CA THR A 2 -58.62 -49.81 50.51
C THR A 2 -58.59 -48.86 49.33
N ASP A 3 -58.47 -47.62 49.68
CA ASP A 3 -58.30 -46.54 48.70
C ASP A 3 -56.78 -46.46 48.30
N SER A 4 -56.45 -47.03 47.19
CA SER A 4 -55.13 -46.95 46.62
C SER A 4 -55.00 -45.62 45.85
N GLY A 5 -54.57 -44.59 46.58
CA GLY A 5 -54.22 -43.33 46.00
C GLY A 5 -53.02 -43.49 45.04
N ILE A 6 -53.32 -43.59 43.77
CA ILE A 6 -52.26 -43.44 42.69
C ILE A 6 -51.86 -41.99 42.76
N LEU A 7 -50.67 -41.76 43.34
CA LEU A 7 -49.94 -40.49 43.21
C LEU A 7 -49.58 -40.27 41.76
N ASN A 8 -50.48 -39.58 41.05
CA ASN A 8 -50.08 -38.95 39.78
C ASN A 8 -48.94 -37.93 40.04
N PRO A 9 -47.76 -38.08 39.52
CA PRO A 9 -46.76 -37.04 39.65
C PRO A 9 -47.30 -35.76 39.03
N PRO A 10 -47.04 -34.60 39.66
CA PRO A 10 -47.59 -33.33 39.20
C PRO A 10 -47.09 -33.08 37.80
N LEU A 11 -47.97 -33.09 36.79
CA LEU A 11 -47.70 -32.74 35.39
C LEU A 11 -47.10 -31.32 35.23
N GLY A 12 -46.99 -30.58 36.33
CA GLY A 12 -46.53 -29.20 36.37
C GLY A 12 -45.04 -28.96 36.28
N THR A 13 -44.17 -29.97 36.46
CA THR A 13 -42.71 -29.73 36.43
C THR A 13 -41.99 -30.43 35.28
N ALA A 14 -42.56 -31.49 34.70
CA ALA A 14 -41.93 -32.22 33.60
C ALA A 14 -41.73 -31.36 32.35
N TRP A 15 -42.70 -30.50 32.01
CA TRP A 15 -42.56 -29.62 30.85
C TRP A 15 -41.44 -28.57 31.01
N LEU A 16 -41.14 -28.14 32.27
CA LEU A 16 -40.01 -27.21 32.54
C LEU A 16 -38.67 -27.85 32.20
N TRP A 17 -38.49 -29.14 32.52
CA TRP A 17 -37.28 -29.87 32.14
C TRP A 17 -37.13 -30.04 30.63
N TRP A 18 -38.25 -30.31 29.93
CA TRP A 18 -38.24 -30.36 28.46
C TRP A 18 -37.96 -28.98 27.84
N ALA A 19 -38.54 -27.92 28.39
CA ALA A 19 -38.27 -26.56 27.94
C ALA A 19 -36.79 -26.16 28.19
N LEU A 20 -36.24 -26.51 29.36
CA LEU A 20 -34.85 -26.27 29.69
C LEU A 20 -33.93 -27.07 28.76
N ALA A 21 -34.21 -28.35 28.51
CA ALA A 21 -33.44 -29.18 27.60
C ALA A 21 -33.47 -28.64 26.15
N ALA A 22 -34.63 -28.20 25.67
CA ALA A 22 -34.78 -27.58 24.36
C ALA A 22 -33.99 -26.25 24.27
N CYS A 23 -34.03 -25.42 25.30
CA CYS A 23 -33.26 -24.18 25.38
C CYS A 23 -31.75 -24.44 25.36
N LEU A 24 -31.26 -25.41 26.12
CA LEU A 24 -29.85 -25.83 26.14
C LEU A 24 -29.42 -26.41 24.79
N ALA A 25 -30.25 -27.25 24.18
CA ALA A 25 -29.98 -27.79 22.84
C ALA A 25 -29.93 -26.70 21.77
N SER A 26 -30.85 -25.72 21.84
CA SER A 26 -30.87 -24.57 20.93
C SER A 26 -29.61 -23.71 21.12
N LEU A 27 -29.22 -23.40 22.34
CA LEU A 27 -28.01 -22.65 22.67
C LEU A 27 -26.74 -23.38 22.18
N PHE A 28 -26.70 -24.70 22.41
CA PHE A 28 -25.60 -25.54 21.93
C PHE A 28 -25.55 -25.55 20.39
N GLY A 29 -26.69 -25.73 19.73
CA GLY A 29 -26.76 -25.67 18.26
C GLY A 29 -26.35 -24.29 17.69
N ALA A 30 -26.82 -23.21 18.35
CA ALA A 30 -26.42 -21.86 17.97
C ALA A 30 -24.91 -21.62 18.12
N THR A 31 -24.29 -22.10 19.21
CA THR A 31 -22.83 -21.96 19.40
C THR A 31 -22.02 -22.78 18.40
N LEU A 32 -22.49 -23.98 18.04
CA LEU A 32 -21.89 -24.81 17.02
C LEU A 32 -21.94 -24.11 15.64
N LEU A 33 -23.12 -23.58 15.29
CA LEU A 33 -23.32 -22.87 14.02
C LEU A 33 -22.42 -21.64 13.94
N THR A 34 -22.35 -20.85 15.01
CA THR A 34 -21.50 -19.67 15.08
C THR A 34 -20.03 -20.04 14.85
N ARG A 35 -19.50 -21.02 15.57
CA ARG A 35 -18.08 -21.40 15.48
C ARG A 35 -17.69 -22.08 14.19
N HIS A 36 -18.57 -22.89 13.60
CA HIS A 36 -18.24 -23.70 12.43
C HIS A 36 -18.62 -23.06 11.09
N VAL A 37 -19.50 -22.07 11.09
CA VAL A 37 -19.99 -21.41 9.87
C VAL A 37 -19.81 -19.89 9.90
N ILE A 38 -20.35 -19.23 10.94
CA ILE A 38 -20.40 -17.75 10.96
C ILE A 38 -18.99 -17.15 11.11
N ASP A 39 -18.21 -17.61 12.09
CA ASP A 39 -16.87 -17.08 12.36
C ASP A 39 -15.91 -17.28 11.17
N PRO A 40 -15.83 -18.47 10.52
CA PRO A 40 -15.01 -18.65 9.32
C PRO A 40 -15.43 -17.76 8.15
N LEU A 41 -16.74 -17.60 7.90
CA LEU A 41 -17.23 -16.71 6.83
C LEU A 41 -16.92 -15.24 7.13
N ALA A 42 -17.02 -14.79 8.37
CA ALA A 42 -16.65 -13.45 8.77
C ALA A 42 -15.15 -13.21 8.55
N LYS A 43 -14.29 -14.17 8.90
CA LYS A 43 -12.85 -14.11 8.61
C LYS A 43 -12.57 -14.05 7.12
N LEU A 44 -13.21 -14.92 6.31
CA LEU A 44 -13.06 -14.89 4.87
C LEU A 44 -13.45 -13.52 4.28
N SER A 45 -14.57 -12.96 4.71
CA SER A 45 -15.01 -11.62 4.29
C SER A 45 -13.99 -10.54 4.64
N GLN A 46 -13.43 -10.58 5.85
CA GLN A 46 -12.41 -9.64 6.29
C GLN A 46 -11.11 -9.75 5.47
N VAL A 47 -10.65 -10.98 5.23
CA VAL A 47 -9.44 -11.27 4.45
C VAL A 47 -9.64 -10.88 2.98
N ALA A 48 -10.81 -11.15 2.41
CA ALA A 48 -11.15 -10.71 1.06
C ALA A 48 -11.18 -9.17 0.92
N ALA A 49 -11.71 -8.46 1.93
CA ALA A 49 -11.67 -7.01 1.96
C ALA A 49 -10.24 -6.45 2.06
N GLN A 50 -9.35 -7.09 2.83
CA GLN A 50 -7.93 -6.73 2.89
C GLN A 50 -7.24 -6.91 1.53
N LEU A 51 -7.49 -8.04 0.86
CA LEU A 51 -6.97 -8.30 -0.49
C LEU A 51 -7.46 -7.23 -1.48
N GLY A 52 -8.73 -6.85 -1.43
CA GLY A 52 -9.30 -5.78 -2.25
C GLY A 52 -8.67 -4.40 -2.00
N GLN A 53 -8.08 -4.18 -0.82
CA GLN A 53 -7.30 -2.98 -0.49
C GLN A 53 -5.82 -3.09 -0.90
N GLY A 54 -5.42 -4.16 -1.61
CA GLY A 54 -4.03 -4.40 -2.00
C GLY A 54 -3.12 -4.87 -0.85
N LYS A 55 -3.69 -5.25 0.30
CA LYS A 55 -2.93 -5.85 1.41
C LYS A 55 -2.82 -7.34 1.17
N VAL A 56 -1.65 -7.89 1.48
CA VAL A 56 -1.44 -9.34 1.42
C VAL A 56 -1.90 -9.95 2.74
N PRO A 57 -3.04 -10.67 2.76
CA PRO A 57 -3.54 -11.26 3.99
C PRO A 57 -2.77 -12.52 4.36
N ASP A 58 -2.82 -12.87 5.65
CA ASP A 58 -2.39 -14.19 6.13
C ASP A 58 -3.30 -15.29 5.55
N PRO A 59 -2.75 -16.49 5.31
CA PRO A 59 -3.54 -17.60 4.78
C PRO A 59 -4.65 -18.00 5.76
N LEU A 60 -5.81 -18.33 5.23
CA LEU A 60 -6.92 -18.86 6.00
C LEU A 60 -6.62 -20.28 6.47
N PRO A 61 -7.04 -20.70 7.68
CA PRO A 61 -6.84 -22.06 8.16
C PRO A 61 -7.62 -23.05 7.29
N GLU A 62 -6.92 -24.08 6.78
CA GLU A 62 -7.48 -25.06 5.85
C GLU A 62 -8.18 -26.23 6.58
N ASP A 63 -8.01 -26.31 7.89
CA ASP A 63 -8.58 -27.34 8.78
C ASP A 63 -9.77 -26.84 9.63
N ALA A 64 -10.19 -25.58 9.46
CA ALA A 64 -11.23 -24.97 10.27
C ALA A 64 -12.62 -25.04 9.60
N GLY A 65 -13.66 -25.32 10.39
CA GLY A 65 -15.04 -25.30 9.94
C GLY A 65 -15.52 -26.63 9.35
N THR A 66 -16.58 -26.57 8.52
CA THR A 66 -17.08 -27.72 7.76
C THR A 66 -16.24 -28.01 6.53
N ALA A 67 -16.42 -29.18 5.90
CA ALA A 67 -15.69 -29.56 4.69
C ALA A 67 -15.86 -28.53 3.56
N GLU A 68 -17.03 -27.90 3.45
CA GLU A 68 -17.32 -26.85 2.49
C GLU A 68 -16.52 -25.58 2.77
N ILE A 69 -16.41 -25.19 4.03
CA ILE A 69 -15.61 -24.03 4.46
C ILE A 69 -14.12 -24.28 4.22
N GLN A 70 -13.63 -25.49 4.51
CA GLN A 70 -12.26 -25.89 4.23
C GLN A 70 -11.95 -25.81 2.72
N ALA A 71 -12.85 -26.31 1.87
CA ALA A 71 -12.71 -26.22 0.40
C ALA A 71 -12.67 -24.77 -0.09
N VAL A 72 -13.50 -23.88 0.49
CA VAL A 72 -13.48 -22.44 0.17
C VAL A 72 -12.18 -21.78 0.63
N ASN A 73 -11.71 -22.08 1.85
CA ASN A 73 -10.45 -21.53 2.37
C ASN A 73 -9.25 -21.97 1.51
N MET A 74 -9.18 -23.26 1.14
CA MET A 74 -8.12 -23.76 0.25
C MET A 74 -8.16 -23.09 -1.13
N SER A 75 -9.35 -22.93 -1.71
CA SER A 75 -9.51 -22.25 -3.00
C SER A 75 -9.12 -20.78 -2.94
N PHE A 76 -9.49 -20.10 -1.86
CA PHE A 76 -9.10 -18.71 -1.60
C PHE A 76 -7.57 -18.56 -1.42
N ASN A 77 -6.95 -19.43 -0.60
CA ASN A 77 -5.50 -19.43 -0.39
C ASN A 77 -4.75 -19.66 -1.71
N ARG A 78 -5.24 -20.61 -2.54
CA ARG A 78 -4.68 -20.87 -3.88
C ARG A 78 -4.79 -19.62 -4.76
N MET A 79 -5.95 -18.98 -4.81
CA MET A 79 -6.15 -17.76 -5.59
C MET A 79 -5.17 -16.66 -5.15
N VAL A 80 -4.97 -16.45 -3.82
CA VAL A 80 -4.01 -15.48 -3.30
C VAL A 80 -2.58 -15.84 -3.71
N GLN A 81 -2.20 -17.12 -3.68
CA GLN A 81 -0.88 -17.57 -4.13
C GLN A 81 -0.67 -17.35 -5.63
N ASP A 82 -1.67 -17.64 -6.45
CA ASP A 82 -1.59 -17.43 -7.90
C ASP A 82 -1.47 -15.93 -8.23
N LEU A 83 -2.21 -15.07 -7.51
CA LEU A 83 -2.08 -13.62 -7.63
C LEU A 83 -0.65 -13.14 -7.30
N ARG A 84 -0.08 -13.65 -6.20
CA ARG A 84 1.32 -13.35 -5.81
C ARG A 84 2.33 -13.79 -6.87
N ARG A 85 2.15 -14.97 -7.46
CA ARG A 85 3.01 -15.43 -8.56
C ARG A 85 2.90 -14.54 -9.78
N MET A 86 1.68 -14.20 -10.19
CA MET A 86 1.48 -13.27 -11.31
C MET A 86 2.12 -11.90 -11.07
N GLU A 87 2.05 -11.37 -9.83
CA GLU A 87 2.72 -10.13 -9.47
C GLU A 87 4.25 -10.27 -9.54
N ALA A 88 4.82 -11.35 -9.00
CA ALA A 88 6.26 -11.62 -9.04
C ALA A 88 6.77 -11.81 -10.49
N ASP A 89 6.04 -12.56 -11.31
CA ASP A 89 6.37 -12.76 -12.73
C ASP A 89 6.33 -11.43 -13.50
N ARG A 90 5.32 -10.60 -13.24
CA ARG A 90 5.22 -9.25 -13.80
C ARG A 90 6.42 -8.38 -13.43
N GLU A 91 6.86 -8.42 -12.17
CA GLU A 91 8.03 -7.66 -11.72
C GLU A 91 9.32 -8.13 -12.38
N LEU A 92 9.49 -9.45 -12.48
CA LEU A 92 10.66 -10.04 -13.16
C LEU A 92 10.70 -9.61 -14.63
N LEU A 93 9.56 -9.70 -15.33
CA LEU A 93 9.44 -9.24 -16.71
C LEU A 93 9.79 -7.75 -16.86
N LEU A 94 9.28 -6.90 -15.97
CA LEU A 94 9.56 -5.47 -15.99
C LEU A 94 11.02 -5.16 -15.67
N ALA A 95 11.65 -5.92 -14.78
CA ALA A 95 13.08 -5.78 -14.51
C ALA A 95 13.93 -6.19 -15.73
N GLY A 96 13.58 -7.30 -16.40
CA GLY A 96 14.23 -7.74 -17.64
C GLY A 96 14.10 -6.72 -18.76
N VAL A 97 12.87 -6.28 -19.04
CA VAL A 97 12.62 -5.23 -20.07
C VAL A 97 13.40 -3.95 -19.77
N SER A 98 13.50 -3.54 -18.48
CA SER A 98 14.29 -2.38 -18.07
C SER A 98 15.75 -2.49 -18.49
N HIS A 99 16.35 -3.63 -18.19
CA HIS A 99 17.76 -3.90 -18.50
C HIS A 99 17.98 -3.94 -20.00
N ASP A 100 17.11 -4.64 -20.73
CA ASP A 100 17.24 -4.86 -22.16
C ASP A 100 16.98 -3.60 -22.99
N LEU A 101 16.19 -2.65 -22.47
CA LEU A 101 16.02 -1.32 -23.10
C LEU A 101 17.16 -0.37 -22.77
N ARG A 102 17.71 -0.41 -21.55
CA ARG A 102 18.81 0.49 -21.17
C ARG A 102 20.10 0.22 -21.96
N THR A 103 20.41 -1.04 -22.21
CA THR A 103 21.63 -1.44 -22.93
C THR A 103 21.74 -0.81 -24.33
N PRO A 104 20.72 -0.92 -25.22
CA PRO A 104 20.79 -0.29 -26.55
C PRO A 104 20.80 1.24 -26.48
N ILE A 105 20.05 1.85 -25.52
CA ILE A 105 20.05 3.32 -25.35
C ILE A 105 21.45 3.80 -24.96
N THR A 106 22.12 3.13 -24.02
CA THR A 106 23.49 3.48 -23.63
C THR A 106 24.47 3.32 -24.79
N ARG A 107 24.30 2.26 -25.60
CA ARG A 107 25.16 2.06 -26.81
C ARG A 107 24.95 3.17 -27.83
N LEU A 108 23.70 3.51 -28.15
CA LEU A 108 23.38 4.60 -29.08
C LEU A 108 23.95 5.94 -28.58
N ARG A 109 23.85 6.21 -27.26
CA ARG A 109 24.44 7.41 -26.66
C ARG A 109 25.95 7.45 -26.89
N LEU A 110 26.67 6.35 -26.67
CA LEU A 110 28.11 6.26 -26.92
C LEU A 110 28.45 6.46 -28.39
N GLU A 111 27.66 5.86 -29.29
CA GLU A 111 27.85 6.04 -30.74
C GLU A 111 27.64 7.49 -31.17
N VAL A 112 26.63 8.19 -30.65
CA VAL A 112 26.38 9.61 -30.92
C VAL A 112 27.50 10.50 -30.35
N GLU A 113 28.03 10.19 -29.16
CA GLU A 113 29.11 10.94 -28.55
C GLU A 113 30.44 10.76 -29.29
N LEU A 114 30.67 9.58 -29.90
CA LEU A 114 31.88 9.27 -30.68
C LEU A 114 31.80 9.67 -32.17
N ALA A 115 30.59 9.91 -32.66
CA ALA A 115 30.38 10.28 -34.07
C ALA A 115 30.88 11.70 -34.37
N ASP A 116 31.40 11.89 -35.54
CA ASP A 116 31.81 13.23 -36.09
C ASP A 116 30.54 13.96 -36.57
N LEU A 117 29.76 14.49 -35.64
CA LEU A 117 28.51 15.20 -35.88
C LEU A 117 28.65 16.69 -35.57
N PRO A 118 27.91 17.56 -36.28
CA PRO A 118 27.75 18.94 -35.85
C PRO A 118 27.22 19.01 -34.43
N GLU A 119 27.70 19.97 -33.61
CA GLU A 119 27.39 20.07 -32.20
C GLU A 119 25.87 20.18 -31.91
N ASP A 120 25.15 20.95 -32.74
CA ASP A 120 23.69 21.08 -32.63
C ASP A 120 22.99 19.73 -32.85
N SER A 121 23.43 18.92 -33.81
CA SER A 121 22.88 17.60 -34.10
C SER A 121 23.19 16.61 -32.98
N ARG A 122 24.39 16.64 -32.44
CA ARG A 122 24.81 15.81 -31.29
C ARG A 122 23.98 16.12 -30.08
N THR A 123 23.83 17.39 -29.72
CA THR A 123 23.04 17.84 -28.59
C THR A 123 21.57 17.41 -28.71
N ALA A 124 20.97 17.56 -29.90
CA ALA A 124 19.60 17.11 -30.14
C ALA A 124 19.44 15.60 -29.96
N MET A 125 20.37 14.79 -30.55
CA MET A 125 20.31 13.33 -30.42
C MET A 125 20.51 12.85 -28.97
N VAL A 126 21.45 13.45 -28.23
CA VAL A 126 21.67 13.13 -26.80
C VAL A 126 20.43 13.47 -26.00
N SER A 127 19.79 14.61 -26.24
CA SER A 127 18.54 15.01 -25.60
C SER A 127 17.40 13.99 -25.87
N ASP A 128 17.28 13.51 -27.11
CA ASP A 128 16.27 12.51 -27.48
C ASP A 128 16.51 11.16 -26.75
N LEU A 129 17.77 10.73 -26.64
CA LEU A 129 18.15 9.51 -25.92
C LEU A 129 17.89 9.64 -24.42
N GLU A 130 18.18 10.78 -23.80
CA GLU A 130 17.85 11.08 -22.41
C GLU A 130 16.34 11.07 -22.18
N GLN A 131 15.58 11.60 -23.13
CA GLN A 131 14.13 11.53 -23.10
C GLN A 131 13.61 10.09 -23.17
N MET A 132 14.15 9.25 -24.07
CA MET A 132 13.79 7.83 -24.14
C MET A 132 14.09 7.11 -22.81
N GLU A 133 15.25 7.34 -22.23
CA GLU A 133 15.62 6.76 -20.93
C GLU A 133 14.66 7.20 -19.82
N ASN A 134 14.28 8.48 -19.79
CA ASN A 134 13.30 9.00 -18.84
C ASN A 134 11.92 8.37 -19.03
N ILE A 135 11.45 8.17 -20.26
CA ILE A 135 10.17 7.50 -20.55
C ILE A 135 10.19 6.06 -20.03
N VAL A 136 11.25 5.30 -20.35
CA VAL A 136 11.43 3.92 -19.90
C VAL A 136 11.44 3.85 -18.38
N ASN A 137 12.23 4.69 -17.71
CA ASN A 137 12.32 4.73 -16.26
C ASN A 137 10.98 5.10 -15.60
N GLN A 138 10.23 6.05 -16.15
CA GLN A 138 8.90 6.40 -15.63
C GLN A 138 7.88 5.27 -15.84
N PHE A 139 7.90 4.61 -17.00
CA PHE A 139 7.04 3.45 -17.27
C PHE A 139 7.30 2.30 -16.28
N LEU A 140 8.58 1.94 -16.13
CA LEU A 140 8.99 0.89 -15.19
C LEU A 140 8.63 1.25 -13.75
N SER A 141 8.80 2.50 -13.41
CA SER A 141 8.42 3.09 -12.16
C SER A 141 6.91 3.02 -11.92
N TYR A 142 6.09 3.28 -12.94
CA TYR A 142 4.66 3.09 -12.86
C TYR A 142 4.28 1.61 -12.73
N ALA A 143 4.98 0.72 -13.41
CA ALA A 143 4.65 -0.70 -13.47
C ALA A 143 5.13 -1.51 -12.24
N ARG A 144 6.19 -1.09 -11.55
CA ARG A 144 6.70 -1.75 -10.33
C ARG A 144 5.79 -1.51 -9.13
N HIS A 145 5.62 -2.54 -8.32
CA HIS A 145 5.05 -2.44 -6.98
C HIS A 145 6.18 -2.39 -5.95
N SER A 146 6.09 -1.52 -4.96
CA SER A 146 6.99 -1.61 -3.82
C SER A 146 6.52 -2.75 -2.91
N HIS A 147 7.44 -3.64 -2.54
CA HIS A 147 7.21 -4.69 -1.53
C HIS A 147 7.53 -4.18 -0.12
N GLU A 148 7.89 -2.90 -0.01
CA GLU A 148 8.16 -2.30 1.29
C GLU A 148 6.89 -2.28 2.13
N GLU A 149 7.06 -2.44 3.43
CA GLU A 149 5.96 -2.28 4.38
C GLU A 149 5.56 -0.80 4.48
N GLN A 150 4.28 -0.58 4.75
CA GLN A 150 3.80 0.77 5.06
C GLN A 150 4.27 1.14 6.47
N GLU A 151 4.87 2.31 6.59
CA GLU A 151 5.40 2.86 7.83
C GLU A 151 4.67 4.13 8.23
N LEU A 152 4.86 4.53 9.48
CA LEU A 152 4.44 5.83 9.95
C LEU A 152 5.38 6.90 9.40
N VAL A 153 4.88 7.77 8.53
CA VAL A 153 5.67 8.81 7.86
C VAL A 153 5.17 10.19 8.26
N ASN A 154 6.09 11.10 8.59
CA ASN A 154 5.79 12.52 8.73
C ASN A 154 5.68 13.15 7.34
N LEU A 155 4.47 13.58 6.97
CA LEU A 155 4.18 14.14 5.65
C LEU A 155 4.99 15.42 5.38
N GLY A 156 5.14 16.26 6.40
CA GLY A 156 5.92 17.50 6.29
C GLY A 156 7.39 17.25 5.99
N GLU A 157 8.01 16.31 6.69
CA GLU A 157 9.41 15.92 6.44
C GLU A 157 9.60 15.29 5.06
N ALA A 158 8.67 14.44 4.62
CA ALA A 158 8.71 13.85 3.29
C ALA A 158 8.67 14.92 2.18
N VAL A 159 7.82 15.94 2.35
CA VAL A 159 7.72 17.06 1.41
C VAL A 159 9.00 17.93 1.43
N GLN A 160 9.55 18.25 2.61
CA GLN A 160 10.79 19.02 2.73
C GLN A 160 11.98 18.30 2.10
N ASN A 161 12.10 17.00 2.31
CA ASN A 161 13.13 16.17 1.70
C ASN A 161 13.00 16.15 0.16
N ALA A 162 11.77 16.03 -0.35
CA ALA A 162 11.52 16.06 -1.79
C ALA A 162 11.85 17.45 -2.41
N MET A 163 11.53 18.55 -1.71
CA MET A 163 11.91 19.92 -2.12
C MET A 163 13.42 20.08 -2.21
N SER A 164 14.15 19.58 -1.23
CA SER A 164 15.62 19.64 -1.18
C SER A 164 16.24 18.82 -2.31
N ASN A 165 15.74 17.62 -2.55
CA ASN A 165 16.22 16.73 -3.61
C ASN A 165 15.96 17.29 -5.03
N ALA A 166 14.84 17.96 -5.23
CA ALA A 166 14.51 18.62 -6.50
C ALA A 166 15.32 19.91 -6.75
N ARG A 167 16.15 20.34 -5.79
CA ARG A 167 16.93 21.57 -5.83
C ARG A 167 16.10 22.83 -6.17
N LEU A 168 14.83 22.80 -5.84
CA LEU A 168 13.91 23.90 -6.16
C LEU A 168 14.36 25.25 -5.55
N ALA A 169 14.96 25.22 -4.37
CA ALA A 169 15.45 26.42 -3.70
C ALA A 169 16.73 27.03 -4.33
N SER A 170 17.43 26.28 -5.22
CA SER A 170 18.68 26.72 -5.86
C SER A 170 18.44 27.37 -7.21
N ASP A 171 17.22 27.27 -7.77
CA ASP A 171 16.87 27.87 -9.06
C ASP A 171 16.30 29.28 -8.82
N SER A 172 16.99 30.30 -9.31
CA SER A 172 16.59 31.72 -9.19
C SER A 172 15.25 32.05 -9.88
N THR A 173 14.80 31.18 -10.79
CA THR A 173 13.50 31.29 -11.49
C THR A 173 12.36 30.61 -10.75
N VAL A 174 12.60 30.04 -9.56
CA VAL A 174 11.61 29.36 -8.74
C VAL A 174 11.35 30.14 -7.46
N LYS A 175 10.10 30.49 -7.21
CA LYS A 175 9.65 31.13 -5.97
C LYS A 175 8.73 30.15 -5.24
N ILE A 176 9.08 29.81 -3.99
CA ILE A 176 8.33 28.84 -3.19
C ILE A 176 7.70 29.55 -2.00
N THR A 177 6.39 29.43 -1.86
CA THR A 177 5.65 29.75 -0.64
C THR A 177 5.22 28.45 0.00
N SER A 178 5.78 28.12 1.17
CA SER A 178 5.46 26.87 1.84
C SER A 178 4.90 27.10 3.24
N HIS A 179 3.85 26.34 3.59
CA HIS A 179 3.30 26.27 4.93
C HIS A 179 3.19 24.80 5.34
N ILE A 180 4.23 24.32 5.99
CA ILE A 180 4.36 22.92 6.40
C ILE A 180 3.95 22.79 7.87
N ALA A 181 2.79 22.18 8.12
CA ALA A 181 2.35 21.91 9.48
C ALA A 181 3.23 20.84 10.13
N PRO A 182 3.66 21.01 11.38
CA PRO A 182 4.40 20.01 12.11
C PRO A 182 3.50 18.83 12.51
N ASN A 183 4.10 17.65 12.70
CA ASN A 183 3.43 16.47 13.28
C ASN A 183 2.20 15.97 12.51
N VAL A 184 2.22 16.07 11.18
CA VAL A 184 1.22 15.46 10.32
C VAL A 184 1.72 14.09 9.91
N PHE A 185 1.12 13.03 10.49
CA PHE A 185 1.55 11.65 10.24
C PHE A 185 0.54 10.89 9.40
N ILE A 186 1.05 10.04 8.52
CA ILE A 186 0.28 9.14 7.66
C ILE A 186 0.91 7.75 7.65
N VAL A 187 0.17 6.73 7.24
CA VAL A 187 0.70 5.39 6.98
C VAL A 187 0.90 5.25 5.48
N ALA A 188 2.15 5.19 5.05
CA ALA A 188 2.51 5.12 3.64
C ALA A 188 3.83 4.36 3.43
N HIS A 189 4.15 4.04 2.17
CA HIS A 189 5.48 3.56 1.78
C HIS A 189 6.40 4.76 1.58
N PRO A 190 7.50 4.95 2.34
CA PRO A 190 8.31 6.17 2.32
C PRO A 190 8.86 6.52 0.94
N LEU A 191 9.41 5.52 0.22
CA LEU A 191 9.97 5.74 -1.12
C LEU A 191 8.90 6.07 -2.16
N GLU A 192 7.73 5.41 -2.10
CA GLU A 192 6.61 5.72 -2.99
C GLU A 192 6.07 7.13 -2.73
N LEU A 193 5.91 7.51 -1.47
CA LEU A 193 5.47 8.86 -1.11
C LEU A 193 6.44 9.94 -1.62
N SER A 194 7.75 9.74 -1.40
CA SER A 194 8.79 10.63 -1.94
C SER A 194 8.67 10.78 -3.47
N ARG A 195 8.43 9.68 -4.16
CA ARG A 195 8.25 9.65 -5.60
C ARG A 195 6.96 10.37 -6.05
N ALA A 196 5.85 10.19 -5.32
CA ALA A 196 4.62 10.92 -5.62
C ALA A 196 4.85 12.43 -5.51
N VAL A 197 5.49 12.90 -4.43
CA VAL A 197 5.81 14.32 -4.23
C VAL A 197 6.77 14.84 -5.30
N GLN A 198 7.81 14.08 -5.68
CA GLN A 198 8.71 14.43 -6.78
C GLN A 198 8.00 14.56 -8.12
N ASN A 199 7.02 13.70 -8.41
CA ASN A 199 6.21 13.82 -9.63
C ASN A 199 5.36 15.09 -9.62
N LEU A 200 4.79 15.50 -8.48
CA LEU A 200 4.07 16.76 -8.36
C LEU A 200 5.00 17.95 -8.66
N PHE A 201 6.20 17.98 -8.08
CA PHE A 201 7.15 19.05 -8.33
C PHE A 201 7.67 19.06 -9.78
N THR A 202 7.93 17.90 -10.36
CA THR A 202 8.34 17.79 -11.77
C THR A 202 7.24 18.29 -12.69
N ASN A 203 5.98 17.99 -12.40
CA ASN A 203 4.85 18.52 -13.17
C ASN A 203 4.77 20.04 -13.05
N ALA A 204 4.88 20.60 -11.85
CA ALA A 204 4.89 22.03 -11.65
C ALA A 204 6.07 22.73 -12.35
N MET A 205 7.28 22.17 -12.32
CA MET A 205 8.43 22.70 -13.05
C MET A 205 8.22 22.72 -14.57
N ARG A 206 7.49 21.74 -15.10
CA ARG A 206 7.24 21.63 -16.55
C ARG A 206 6.10 22.52 -17.04
N TYR A 207 5.03 22.63 -16.28
CA TYR A 207 3.77 23.22 -16.73
C TYR A 207 3.33 24.43 -15.91
N GLY A 208 3.93 24.65 -14.73
CA GLY A 208 3.51 25.64 -13.77
C GLY A 208 4.18 27.00 -13.87
N ARG A 209 4.98 27.25 -14.93
CA ARG A 209 5.60 28.55 -15.16
C ARG A 209 4.58 29.56 -15.65
N SER A 210 4.57 30.75 -15.02
CA SER A 210 3.77 31.88 -15.45
C SER A 210 4.35 32.50 -16.74
N GLU A 211 3.61 33.43 -17.35
CA GLU A 211 4.02 34.11 -18.59
C GLU A 211 5.38 34.84 -18.47
N ASP A 212 5.75 35.29 -17.26
CA ASP A 212 7.06 35.90 -16.96
C ASP A 212 8.22 34.89 -16.85
N GLY A 213 7.95 33.60 -17.07
CA GLY A 213 8.93 32.51 -17.00
C GLY A 213 9.27 32.08 -15.56
N ILE A 214 8.67 32.70 -14.53
CA ILE A 214 8.91 32.36 -13.13
C ILE A 214 7.94 31.25 -12.71
N LEU A 215 8.49 30.22 -12.04
CA LEU A 215 7.67 29.21 -11.37
C LEU A 215 7.33 29.68 -9.95
N ARG A 216 6.05 29.86 -9.67
CA ARG A 216 5.55 30.16 -8.34
C ARG A 216 4.83 28.93 -7.80
N LEU A 217 5.40 28.35 -6.72
CA LEU A 217 4.88 27.16 -6.08
C LEU A 217 4.30 27.49 -4.70
N HIS A 218 3.09 27.01 -4.47
CA HIS A 218 2.40 27.09 -3.18
C HIS A 218 2.26 25.68 -2.62
N ILE A 219 2.96 25.40 -1.51
CA ILE A 219 2.98 24.06 -0.92
C ILE A 219 2.45 24.15 0.51
N THR A 220 1.39 23.40 0.81
CA THR A 220 0.88 23.34 2.18
C THR A 220 0.70 21.91 2.65
N THR A 221 1.00 21.64 3.92
CA THR A 221 0.61 20.41 4.59
C THR A 221 -0.19 20.74 5.85
N GLY A 222 -1.17 19.93 6.18
CA GLY A 222 -2.00 20.15 7.36
C GLY A 222 -2.97 19.02 7.64
N LEU A 223 -3.68 19.14 8.75
CA LEU A 223 -4.78 18.25 9.10
C LEU A 223 -6.11 18.93 8.75
N THR A 224 -7.05 18.16 8.23
CA THR A 224 -8.43 18.58 7.91
C THR A 224 -9.43 17.68 8.65
N ASP A 225 -10.72 18.04 8.60
CA ASP A 225 -11.81 17.27 9.18
C ASP A 225 -11.59 16.89 10.65
N ASN A 226 -11.26 17.89 11.47
CA ASN A 226 -10.96 17.71 12.89
C ASN A 226 -9.82 16.73 13.18
N GLY A 227 -8.81 16.71 12.32
CA GLY A 227 -7.61 15.88 12.48
C GLY A 227 -7.73 14.46 11.92
N LYS A 228 -8.82 14.13 11.21
CA LYS A 228 -9.01 12.79 10.63
C LYS A 228 -8.24 12.58 9.32
N ASN A 229 -8.02 13.66 8.56
CA ASN A 229 -7.33 13.60 7.28
C ASN A 229 -6.09 14.48 7.30
N ALA A 230 -5.01 13.98 6.72
CA ALA A 230 -3.81 14.71 6.39
C ALA A 230 -3.90 15.17 4.92
N MET A 231 -3.59 16.42 4.65
CA MET A 231 -3.68 17.03 3.33
C MET A 231 -2.33 17.58 2.92
N LEU A 232 -1.91 17.29 1.69
CA LEU A 232 -0.84 17.98 0.98
C LEU A 232 -1.49 18.75 -0.18
N THR A 233 -1.17 20.04 -0.32
CA THR A 233 -1.54 20.79 -1.53
C THR A 233 -0.28 21.28 -2.23
N VAL A 234 -0.27 21.17 -3.55
CA VAL A 234 0.78 21.75 -4.40
C VAL A 234 0.08 22.54 -5.48
N GLY A 235 0.26 23.85 -5.43
CA GLY A 235 -0.31 24.80 -6.40
C GLY A 235 0.77 25.47 -7.22
N ASP A 236 0.49 25.71 -8.50
CA ASP A 236 1.31 26.52 -9.38
C ASP A 236 0.49 27.65 -10.01
N GLU A 237 1.16 28.70 -10.52
CA GLU A 237 0.54 29.82 -11.22
C GLU A 237 0.76 29.74 -12.75
N GLY A 238 0.79 28.52 -13.29
CA GLY A 238 0.92 28.27 -14.71
C GLY A 238 -0.38 28.43 -15.50
N ALA A 239 -0.44 27.87 -16.69
CA ALA A 239 -1.61 27.93 -17.57
C ALA A 239 -2.86 27.22 -16.99
N GLY A 240 -2.68 26.41 -15.95
CA GLY A 240 -3.74 25.61 -15.35
C GLY A 240 -4.22 24.45 -16.23
N LEU A 241 -5.35 23.86 -15.84
CA LEU A 241 -5.94 22.73 -16.55
C LEU A 241 -7.48 22.88 -16.60
N PRO A 242 -8.09 22.85 -17.80
CA PRO A 242 -9.53 22.88 -17.95
C PRO A 242 -10.22 21.73 -17.20
N GLU A 243 -11.40 21.98 -16.67
CA GLU A 243 -12.12 21.03 -15.81
C GLU A 243 -12.43 19.71 -16.53
N ASP A 244 -12.82 19.79 -17.79
CA ASP A 244 -13.11 18.63 -18.66
C ASP A 244 -11.90 17.71 -18.92
N GLN A 245 -10.68 18.22 -18.71
CA GLN A 245 -9.45 17.46 -18.90
C GLN A 245 -8.90 16.83 -17.60
N ARG A 246 -9.37 17.25 -16.41
CA ARG A 246 -8.83 16.83 -15.12
C ARG A 246 -8.87 15.33 -14.88
N GLU A 247 -10.00 14.68 -15.17
CA GLU A 247 -10.11 13.23 -15.05
C GLU A 247 -9.24 12.50 -16.08
N ARG A 248 -9.11 13.05 -17.27
CA ARG A 248 -8.34 12.43 -18.36
C ARG A 248 -6.86 12.41 -18.07
N VAL A 249 -6.28 13.51 -17.56
CA VAL A 249 -4.84 13.59 -17.26
C VAL A 249 -4.40 12.73 -16.07
N MET A 250 -5.33 12.21 -15.29
CA MET A 250 -5.06 11.22 -14.25
C MET A 250 -4.89 9.80 -14.81
N ARG A 251 -5.26 9.56 -16.10
CA ARG A 251 -5.06 8.26 -16.74
C ARG A 251 -3.63 8.15 -17.28
N PRO A 252 -3.03 6.94 -17.26
CA PRO A 252 -1.69 6.72 -17.80
C PRO A 252 -1.62 7.12 -19.28
N PHE A 253 -0.51 7.77 -19.67
CA PHE A 253 -0.21 8.22 -21.04
C PHE A 253 -1.14 9.31 -21.59
N GLU A 254 -2.08 9.80 -20.81
CA GLU A 254 -2.95 10.91 -21.21
C GLU A 254 -2.27 12.25 -20.90
N ARG A 255 -2.44 13.22 -21.80
CA ARG A 255 -1.86 14.57 -21.70
C ARG A 255 -2.95 15.61 -21.99
N GLY A 256 -2.91 16.73 -21.27
CA GLY A 256 -3.75 17.88 -21.58
C GLY A 256 -3.38 18.50 -22.93
N GLU A 257 -4.30 19.23 -23.55
CA GLU A 257 -4.11 19.82 -24.87
C GLU A 257 -3.01 20.87 -24.87
N SER A 258 -2.88 21.68 -23.83
CA SER A 258 -1.81 22.65 -23.66
C SER A 258 -0.43 21.99 -23.56
N ALA A 259 -0.34 20.75 -23.13
CA ALA A 259 0.91 19.98 -23.04
C ALA A 259 1.34 19.32 -24.38
N ARG A 260 0.47 19.34 -25.41
CA ARG A 260 0.79 18.78 -26.75
C ARG A 260 1.63 19.72 -27.60
N SER A 261 1.63 21.01 -27.30
CA SER A 261 2.24 22.06 -28.14
C SER A 261 3.68 22.44 -27.79
N GLY A 262 4.52 21.51 -27.29
CA GLY A 262 5.95 21.74 -27.18
C GLY A 262 6.66 21.25 -25.91
N VAL A 263 5.93 20.95 -24.84
CA VAL A 263 6.54 20.45 -23.60
C VAL A 263 6.60 18.92 -23.63
N THR A 264 7.80 18.36 -23.56
CA THR A 264 8.04 16.92 -23.58
C THR A 264 7.61 16.27 -22.26
N GLY A 265 6.66 15.32 -22.30
CA GLY A 265 6.20 14.61 -21.11
C GLY A 265 5.55 13.28 -21.45
N THR A 266 5.64 12.30 -20.55
CA THR A 266 5.14 10.93 -20.76
C THR A 266 3.66 10.75 -20.50
N GLY A 267 3.01 11.69 -19.79
CA GLY A 267 1.62 11.52 -19.29
C GLY A 267 1.50 10.50 -18.16
N LEU A 268 2.60 10.15 -17.49
CA LEU A 268 2.61 9.18 -16.39
C LEU A 268 2.65 9.85 -15.00
N GLY A 269 3.09 11.10 -14.89
CA GLY A 269 3.38 11.74 -13.60
C GLY A 269 2.18 11.74 -12.64
N LEU A 270 1.03 12.27 -13.07
CA LEU A 270 -0.19 12.31 -12.24
C LEU A 270 -0.80 10.92 -12.02
N ALA A 271 -0.71 10.02 -12.99
CA ALA A 271 -1.16 8.64 -12.84
C ALA A 271 -0.32 7.88 -11.78
N ILE A 272 0.99 8.15 -11.69
CA ILE A 272 1.87 7.63 -10.63
C ILE A 272 1.42 8.18 -9.28
N VAL A 273 1.15 9.49 -9.18
CA VAL A 273 0.67 10.11 -7.95
C VAL A 273 -0.65 9.48 -7.49
N ASP A 274 -1.66 9.40 -8.35
CA ASP A 274 -2.96 8.82 -8.02
C ASP A 274 -2.83 7.37 -7.52
N ARG A 275 -2.05 6.56 -8.22
CA ARG A 275 -1.82 5.17 -7.85
C ARG A 275 -1.17 5.02 -6.47
N ILE A 276 -0.11 5.78 -6.18
CA ILE A 276 0.61 5.74 -4.90
C ILE A 276 -0.31 6.20 -3.77
N VAL A 277 -1.04 7.29 -3.99
CA VAL A 277 -1.96 7.86 -3.01
C VAL A 277 -3.10 6.89 -2.69
N ARG A 278 -3.75 6.31 -3.71
CA ARG A 278 -4.80 5.29 -3.52
C ARG A 278 -4.30 4.07 -2.75
N ARG A 279 -3.06 3.65 -2.98
CA ARG A 279 -2.45 2.53 -2.25
C ARG A 279 -2.26 2.83 -0.76
N SER A 280 -2.10 4.10 -0.40
CA SER A 280 -2.08 4.59 0.98
C SER A 280 -3.48 4.99 1.48
N SER A 281 -4.56 4.46 0.86
CA SER A 281 -5.96 4.76 1.18
C SER A 281 -6.31 6.25 1.07
N GLY A 282 -5.58 7.00 0.27
CA GLY A 282 -5.76 8.41 0.02
C GLY A 282 -6.55 8.72 -1.26
N SER A 283 -6.66 10.01 -1.57
CA SER A 283 -7.31 10.52 -2.78
C SER A 283 -6.56 11.71 -3.35
N VAL A 284 -6.65 11.89 -4.68
CA VAL A 284 -6.09 13.03 -5.40
C VAL A 284 -7.22 13.80 -6.06
N GLN A 285 -7.17 15.13 -5.95
CA GLN A 285 -8.10 16.06 -6.60
C GLN A 285 -7.32 17.15 -7.31
N LEU A 286 -7.81 17.53 -8.49
CA LEU A 286 -7.26 18.61 -9.31
C LEU A 286 -8.24 19.77 -9.34
N ASP A 287 -7.78 20.94 -8.93
CA ASP A 287 -8.57 22.18 -8.89
C ASP A 287 -7.84 23.31 -9.61
N SER A 288 -8.55 24.39 -9.86
CA SER A 288 -7.91 25.65 -10.31
C SER A 288 -7.25 26.35 -9.16
N MET A 289 -6.07 26.90 -9.40
CA MET A 289 -5.43 27.88 -8.51
C MET A 289 -5.94 29.30 -8.82
N ASP A 290 -6.15 30.12 -7.81
CA ASP A 290 -6.54 31.51 -7.98
C ASP A 290 -5.29 32.42 -7.98
N PRO A 291 -5.12 33.34 -8.96
CA PRO A 291 -6.05 33.73 -10.04
C PRO A 291 -6.01 32.80 -11.25
N HIS A 292 -4.97 32.00 -11.45
CA HIS A 292 -4.79 31.01 -12.51
C HIS A 292 -3.76 29.97 -12.07
N GLY A 293 -3.76 28.79 -12.70
CA GLY A 293 -2.83 27.70 -12.41
C GLY A 293 -3.54 26.41 -12.02
N LEU A 294 -2.77 25.43 -11.64
CA LEU A 294 -3.24 24.12 -11.18
C LEU A 294 -2.99 23.93 -9.68
N LEU A 295 -4.01 23.53 -8.96
CA LEU A 295 -3.93 23.12 -7.56
C LEU A 295 -4.16 21.60 -7.44
N VAL A 296 -3.14 20.86 -7.03
CA VAL A 296 -3.23 19.44 -6.74
C VAL A 296 -3.41 19.24 -5.25
N ARG A 297 -4.51 18.61 -4.84
CA ARG A 297 -4.81 18.24 -3.46
C ARG A 297 -4.65 16.75 -3.28
N VAL A 298 -3.85 16.35 -2.32
CA VAL A 298 -3.58 14.95 -1.99
C VAL A 298 -3.98 14.72 -0.54
N GLY A 299 -5.04 13.94 -0.34
CA GLY A 299 -5.56 13.60 0.98
C GLY A 299 -5.18 12.19 1.39
N PHE A 300 -4.83 12.00 2.67
CA PHE A 300 -4.57 10.69 3.28
C PHE A 300 -5.34 10.58 4.60
N PRO A 301 -5.69 9.38 5.04
CA PRO A 301 -6.10 9.17 6.43
C PRO A 301 -4.97 9.61 7.38
N ALA A 302 -5.28 10.49 8.31
CA ALA A 302 -4.30 10.89 9.33
C ALA A 302 -4.01 9.72 10.27
N ALA A 303 -2.75 9.58 10.67
CA ALA A 303 -2.29 8.54 11.57
C ALA A 303 -2.00 9.13 12.96
N ASP A 304 -2.48 8.46 14.01
CA ASP A 304 -2.09 8.77 15.39
C ASP A 304 -0.83 7.97 15.76
N PRO A 305 0.32 8.64 15.98
CA PRO A 305 1.55 7.96 16.34
C PRO A 305 1.43 7.12 17.62
N ALA A 306 0.66 7.59 18.59
CA ALA A 306 0.48 6.88 19.85
C ALA A 306 -0.31 5.58 19.66
N ALA A 307 -1.37 5.62 18.84
CA ALA A 307 -2.18 4.44 18.53
C ALA A 307 -1.39 3.39 17.73
N ILE A 308 -0.53 3.84 16.81
CA ILE A 308 0.32 2.95 16.00
C ILE A 308 1.36 2.29 16.89
N LYS A 309 2.09 3.06 17.70
CA LYS A 309 3.10 2.53 18.63
C LYS A 309 2.50 1.52 19.61
N ALA A 310 1.32 1.80 20.16
CA ALA A 310 0.61 0.86 21.03
C ALA A 310 0.24 -0.44 20.30
N LYS A 311 -0.14 -0.36 19.03
CA LYS A 311 -0.46 -1.53 18.20
C LYS A 311 0.79 -2.38 17.89
N GLU A 312 1.91 -1.73 17.58
CA GLU A 312 3.20 -2.39 17.35
C GLU A 312 3.71 -3.09 18.61
N GLU A 313 3.68 -2.42 19.76
CA GLU A 313 4.05 -3.03 21.03
C GLU A 313 3.17 -4.25 21.38
N LYS A 314 1.87 -4.17 21.09
CA LYS A 314 0.96 -5.30 21.29
C LYS A 314 1.31 -6.48 20.38
N ARG A 315 1.59 -6.22 19.10
CA ARG A 315 2.02 -7.26 18.15
C ARG A 315 3.34 -7.90 18.55
N ALA A 316 4.33 -7.12 18.95
CA ALA A 316 5.62 -7.63 19.42
C ALA A 316 5.46 -8.55 20.65
N ARG A 317 4.61 -8.16 21.61
CA ARG A 317 4.29 -9.00 22.77
C ARG A 317 3.55 -10.30 22.41
N GLU A 318 2.68 -10.26 21.41
CA GLU A 318 1.96 -11.45 20.92
C GLU A 318 2.92 -12.40 20.19
N GLN A 319 3.81 -11.89 19.36
CA GLN A 319 4.86 -12.67 18.68
C GLN A 319 5.83 -13.33 19.69
N GLU A 320 6.31 -12.59 20.66
CA GLU A 320 7.18 -13.12 21.72
C GLU A 320 6.50 -14.25 22.51
N LYS A 321 5.21 -14.12 22.80
CA LYS A 321 4.41 -15.18 23.45
C LYS A 321 4.30 -16.43 22.58
N LEU A 322 4.10 -16.24 21.26
CA LEU A 322 3.99 -17.34 20.32
C LEU A 322 5.31 -18.08 20.15
N GLU A 323 6.41 -17.35 20.01
CA GLU A 323 7.76 -17.92 19.97
C GLU A 323 8.11 -18.71 21.23
N LYS A 324 7.81 -18.16 22.41
CA LYS A 324 8.01 -18.87 23.69
C LYS A 324 7.15 -20.13 23.79
N LYS A 325 5.94 -20.11 23.21
CA LYS A 325 5.08 -21.30 23.18
C LYS A 325 5.63 -22.37 22.26
N MET A 326 6.04 -21.99 21.04
CA MET A 326 6.66 -22.92 20.07
C MET A 326 7.97 -23.51 20.61
N LEU A 327 8.80 -22.70 21.28
CA LEU A 327 10.06 -23.18 21.89
C LEU A 327 9.78 -24.22 22.98
N LYS A 328 8.77 -23.99 23.83
CA LYS A 328 8.35 -24.96 24.86
C LYS A 328 7.82 -26.26 24.27
N GLU A 329 7.03 -26.19 23.19
CA GLU A 329 6.53 -27.37 22.49
C GLU A 329 7.66 -28.14 21.80
N PHE A 330 8.61 -27.43 21.21
CA PHE A 330 9.80 -28.04 20.61
C PHE A 330 10.68 -28.76 21.66
N GLN A 331 10.91 -28.13 22.82
CA GLN A 331 11.65 -28.74 23.92
C GLN A 331 10.93 -29.97 24.51
N LYS A 332 9.60 -29.95 24.55
CA LYS A 332 8.79 -31.08 25.06
C LYS A 332 8.81 -32.28 24.13
N ASN A 333 8.99 -32.04 22.82
CA ASN A 333 9.00 -33.07 21.78
C ASN A 333 10.40 -33.57 21.42
N GLN A 334 11.49 -33.09 22.07
CA GLN A 334 12.80 -33.67 21.90
C GLN A 334 12.88 -35.03 22.64
N PRO A 335 13.23 -36.12 21.95
CA PRO A 335 13.46 -37.41 22.59
C PRO A 335 14.64 -37.27 23.55
N ALA A 336 14.52 -37.82 24.76
CA ALA A 336 15.57 -37.84 25.75
C ALA A 336 16.86 -38.41 25.13
N ALA A 337 17.97 -37.68 25.25
CA ALA A 337 19.27 -38.16 24.78
C ALA A 337 19.57 -39.54 25.40
N PRO A 338 20.07 -40.52 24.63
CA PRO A 338 20.46 -41.82 25.18
C PRO A 338 21.55 -41.60 26.24
N ALA A 339 21.35 -42.19 27.43
CA ALA A 339 22.30 -42.17 28.49
C ALA A 339 23.60 -42.79 28.00
N ASP A 340 24.69 -42.07 28.05
CA ASP A 340 26.03 -42.57 27.82
C ASP A 340 26.32 -43.73 28.78
N HIS A 341 26.37 -44.96 28.22
CA HIS A 341 26.98 -46.09 28.88
C HIS A 341 28.49 -45.82 28.99
N VAL A 342 28.91 -45.38 30.12
CA VAL A 342 30.32 -45.46 30.53
C VAL A 342 30.62 -46.93 30.75
N ASP A 343 31.27 -47.57 29.76
CA ASP A 343 31.91 -48.86 29.95
C ASP A 343 33.11 -48.67 30.89
N GLU A 344 32.95 -49.11 32.13
CA GLU A 344 34.04 -49.38 33.02
C GLU A 344 34.81 -50.60 32.49
N ASP A 345 36.03 -50.34 32.04
CA ASP A 345 36.99 -51.37 31.67
C ASP A 345 37.56 -52.06 32.96
N PRO A 346 37.41 -53.37 33.18
CA PRO A 346 38.04 -54.05 34.26
C PRO A 346 39.45 -54.52 33.85
N LYS A 347 40.40 -54.12 34.64
CA LYS A 347 41.83 -54.53 34.65
C LYS A 347 42.06 -56.02 34.39
N ALA A 348 42.98 -56.35 33.51
CA ALA A 348 44.04 -57.35 33.71
C ALA A 348 45.21 -57.07 32.71
#